data_97acb551566f9ffe740094d358e0ba55
#
_entry.id   97acb551566f9ffe740094d358e0ba55
#
_cell.length_a   1.000
_cell.length_b   1.000
_cell.length_c   1.000
_cell.angle_alpha   90.00
_cell.angle_beta   90.00
_cell.angle_gamma   90.00
#
_symmetry.space_group_name_H-M   'P 1'
#
loop_
_entity.id
_entity.type
_entity.pdbx_description
1 polymer ?
#
loop_
_entity_poly.entity_id
_entity_poly.type
_entity_poly.pdbx_seq_one_letter_code
_entity_poly.pdbx_strand_id
1 'polypeptide(L)'
;NHLAGGGFEVADSQSLHVQYQLEDHFPDQGASPLALVAAPRADATYADMNAAVAQLEQVAKQVPSISVVPNPAQPAPAPDRPYVVSLRLDFNNTGAVDVARQLRQKIGVQGNQPGQTENGRVRLYVIGQGALGAAAQTSTKHDIAAAERWNLPIVLIVLIAVFGSLAAAAIPLVLGICTVAVTMGVVYLLSTFTTMSVFVTSTVSMFGIALAVDYSLFILMRFREELRAGRDPREAADAAMATSGLAVVLSGLTVIASLTGIYLINTPVLRSMATGAILAVAFAVLTSITLIPAVLATFGRAAARRSSLLQW
;
A
#
# COMPACT_ATOMS: atom_id res chain seq x y z
N ASN A 1 -1.67 -6.59 -12.25
CA ASN A 1 -1.92 -5.91 -10.97
C ASN A 1 -3.43 -5.89 -10.73
N HIS A 2 -3.91 -6.79 -9.85
CA HIS A 2 -5.32 -6.92 -9.50
C HIS A 2 -5.75 -6.00 -8.33
N LEU A 3 -4.89 -5.07 -7.91
CA LEU A 3 -5.17 -4.14 -6.83
C LEU A 3 -5.66 -2.80 -7.38
N ALA A 4 -6.83 -2.38 -6.91
CA ALA A 4 -7.49 -1.17 -7.35
C ALA A 4 -6.96 0.08 -6.62
N GLY A 5 -6.78 1.15 -7.37
CA GLY A 5 -6.33 2.44 -6.83
C GLY A 5 -7.42 3.40 -6.40
N GLY A 6 -8.69 3.03 -6.61
CA GLY A 6 -9.88 3.76 -6.18
C GLY A 6 -10.49 3.19 -4.90
N GLY A 7 -11.75 3.53 -4.63
CA GLY A 7 -12.53 2.97 -3.50
C GLY A 7 -12.58 3.86 -2.27
N PHE A 8 -12.23 5.14 -2.41
CA PHE A 8 -12.47 6.15 -1.36
C PHE A 8 -13.91 6.66 -1.33
N GLU A 9 -14.71 6.25 -2.31
CA GLU A 9 -16.12 6.61 -2.39
C GLU A 9 -16.88 5.90 -1.26
N VAL A 10 -17.72 6.66 -0.57
CA VAL A 10 -18.65 6.09 0.41
C VAL A 10 -19.89 5.67 -0.36
N ALA A 11 -20.18 4.37 -0.39
CA ALA A 11 -21.39 3.87 -1.00
C ALA A 11 -22.60 4.57 -0.34
N ASP A 12 -23.62 4.91 -1.15
CA ASP A 12 -24.83 5.62 -0.75
C ASP A 12 -24.63 7.08 -0.26
N SER A 13 -23.47 7.69 -0.54
CA SER A 13 -23.29 9.12 -0.28
C SER A 13 -24.10 9.99 -1.24
N GLN A 14 -24.59 11.15 -0.75
CA GLN A 14 -25.30 12.10 -1.59
C GLN A 14 -24.48 12.59 -2.79
N SER A 15 -23.17 12.73 -2.60
CA SER A 15 -22.24 13.12 -3.68
C SER A 15 -22.17 12.07 -4.79
N LEU A 16 -22.15 10.79 -4.42
CA LEU A 16 -22.13 9.70 -5.39
C LEU A 16 -23.47 9.60 -6.14
N HIS A 17 -24.59 9.82 -5.41
CA HIS A 17 -25.92 9.85 -6.02
C HIS A 17 -26.05 11.01 -7.03
N VAL A 18 -25.57 12.21 -6.68
CA VAL A 18 -25.53 13.34 -7.61
C VAL A 18 -24.64 13.06 -8.80
N GLN A 19 -23.49 12.40 -8.60
CA GLN A 19 -22.61 12.01 -9.70
C GLN A 19 -23.33 11.07 -10.67
N TYR A 20 -24.01 10.04 -10.20
CA TYR A 20 -24.80 9.14 -11.04
C TYR A 20 -25.92 9.85 -11.78
N GLN A 21 -26.63 10.79 -11.13
CA GLN A 21 -27.64 11.61 -11.78
C GLN A 21 -27.06 12.49 -12.88
N LEU A 22 -25.87 13.07 -12.66
CA LEU A 22 -25.18 13.86 -13.68
C LEU A 22 -24.75 13.00 -14.86
N GLU A 23 -24.22 11.81 -14.63
CA GLU A 23 -23.82 10.87 -15.68
C GLU A 23 -25.04 10.40 -16.50
N ASP A 24 -26.19 10.20 -15.86
CA ASP A 24 -27.42 9.71 -16.49
C ASP A 24 -28.12 10.82 -17.32
N HIS A 25 -28.16 12.05 -16.81
CA HIS A 25 -28.86 13.17 -17.44
C HIS A 25 -27.98 14.00 -18.37
N PHE A 26 -26.68 13.98 -18.15
CA PHE A 26 -25.68 14.75 -18.92
C PHE A 26 -24.49 13.87 -19.33
N PRO A 27 -24.73 12.83 -20.14
CA PRO A 27 -23.67 11.86 -20.50
C PRO A 27 -22.48 12.51 -21.23
N ASP A 28 -22.68 13.65 -21.88
CA ASP A 28 -21.65 14.40 -22.60
C ASP A 28 -20.96 15.47 -21.75
N GLN A 29 -21.50 15.80 -20.56
CA GLN A 29 -20.99 16.82 -19.62
C GLN A 29 -20.62 16.22 -18.27
N GLY A 30 -20.77 14.92 -18.09
CA GLY A 30 -20.39 14.22 -16.86
C GLY A 30 -18.94 14.50 -16.48
N ALA A 31 -18.67 14.57 -15.17
CA ALA A 31 -17.33 14.82 -14.67
C ALA A 31 -16.36 13.80 -15.26
N SER A 32 -15.54 14.24 -16.20
CA SER A 32 -14.50 13.37 -16.77
C SER A 32 -13.58 12.92 -15.64
N PRO A 33 -13.47 11.61 -15.35
CA PRO A 33 -12.60 11.12 -14.29
C PRO A 33 -11.12 11.41 -14.55
N LEU A 34 -10.78 11.81 -15.80
CA LEU A 34 -9.45 12.19 -16.23
C LEU A 34 -9.49 13.29 -17.29
N ALA A 35 -8.54 14.21 -17.19
CA ALA A 35 -8.24 15.15 -18.27
C ALA A 35 -6.71 15.39 -18.33
N LEU A 36 -6.25 15.83 -19.51
CA LEU A 36 -4.88 16.24 -19.72
C LEU A 36 -4.84 17.77 -19.80
N VAL A 37 -3.80 18.38 -19.26
CA VAL A 37 -3.64 19.83 -19.23
C VAL A 37 -2.29 20.23 -19.80
N ALA A 38 -2.31 21.14 -20.77
CA ALA A 38 -1.15 21.88 -21.24
C ALA A 38 -1.14 23.24 -20.55
N ALA A 39 -0.15 23.50 -19.70
CA ALA A 39 0.00 24.76 -18.96
C ALA A 39 1.23 25.51 -19.48
N PRO A 40 1.05 26.70 -20.11
CA PRO A 40 2.16 27.47 -20.65
C PRO A 40 3.06 28.05 -19.54
N ARG A 41 4.33 28.23 -19.86
CA ARG A 41 5.24 29.13 -19.12
C ARG A 41 5.21 30.52 -19.74
N ALA A 42 5.83 31.48 -19.09
CA ALA A 42 5.83 32.88 -19.53
C ALA A 42 6.45 33.11 -20.90
N ASP A 43 7.30 32.19 -21.36
CA ASP A 43 8.00 32.22 -22.65
C ASP A 43 7.36 31.32 -23.73
N ALA A 44 6.18 30.75 -23.44
CA ALA A 44 5.48 29.89 -24.39
C ALA A 44 4.89 30.72 -25.55
N THR A 45 4.84 30.10 -26.71
CA THR A 45 4.23 30.67 -27.93
C THR A 45 2.96 29.93 -28.32
N TYR A 46 2.17 30.48 -29.24
CA TYR A 46 1.03 29.76 -29.80
C TYR A 46 1.42 28.44 -30.48
N ALA A 47 2.58 28.40 -31.15
CA ALA A 47 3.09 27.19 -31.75
C ALA A 47 3.42 26.12 -30.71
N ASP A 48 4.03 26.50 -29.56
CA ASP A 48 4.35 25.59 -28.45
C ASP A 48 3.08 25.02 -27.86
N MET A 49 2.03 25.83 -27.66
CA MET A 49 0.75 25.36 -27.13
C MET A 49 0.04 24.41 -28.09
N ASN A 50 -0.01 24.70 -29.37
CA ASN A 50 -0.61 23.82 -30.36
C ASN A 50 0.14 22.47 -30.44
N ALA A 51 1.47 22.50 -30.42
CA ALA A 51 2.30 21.29 -30.39
C ALA A 51 2.04 20.45 -29.11
N ALA A 52 1.95 21.11 -27.94
CA ALA A 52 1.66 20.45 -26.69
C ALA A 52 0.28 19.77 -26.68
N VAL A 53 -0.76 20.46 -27.19
CA VAL A 53 -2.11 19.89 -27.31
C VAL A 53 -2.14 18.70 -28.26
N ALA A 54 -1.52 18.81 -29.41
CA ALA A 54 -1.40 17.72 -30.37
C ALA A 54 -0.66 16.49 -29.77
N GLN A 55 0.40 16.73 -29.01
CA GLN A 55 1.10 15.70 -28.27
C GLN A 55 0.19 15.00 -27.25
N LEU A 56 -0.60 15.76 -26.45
CA LEU A 56 -1.52 15.19 -25.48
C LEU A 56 -2.62 14.36 -26.15
N GLU A 57 -3.20 14.84 -27.25
CA GLU A 57 -4.19 14.08 -28.02
C GLU A 57 -3.61 12.79 -28.63
N GLN A 58 -2.39 12.86 -29.13
CA GLN A 58 -1.69 11.68 -29.65
C GLN A 58 -1.43 10.65 -28.56
N VAL A 59 -0.99 11.09 -27.39
CA VAL A 59 -0.79 10.22 -26.22
C VAL A 59 -2.12 9.60 -25.77
N ALA A 60 -3.20 10.37 -25.76
CA ALA A 60 -4.53 9.86 -25.42
C ALA A 60 -4.97 8.76 -26.39
N LYS A 61 -4.80 8.95 -27.70
CA LYS A 61 -5.13 7.94 -28.74
C LYS A 61 -4.32 6.63 -28.64
N GLN A 62 -3.15 6.66 -27.99
CA GLN A 62 -2.30 5.48 -27.79
C GLN A 62 -2.70 4.62 -26.57
N VAL A 63 -3.63 5.09 -25.75
CA VAL A 63 -4.11 4.34 -24.59
C VAL A 63 -5.49 3.76 -24.96
N PRO A 64 -5.65 2.43 -24.95
CA PRO A 64 -6.93 1.82 -25.27
C PRO A 64 -7.99 2.21 -24.22
N SER A 65 -9.24 2.25 -24.68
CA SER A 65 -10.42 2.51 -23.83
C SER A 65 -10.56 3.94 -23.30
N ILE A 66 -9.89 4.91 -23.94
CA ILE A 66 -10.16 6.32 -23.73
C ILE A 66 -10.40 7.01 -25.07
N SER A 67 -11.28 8.00 -25.04
CA SER A 67 -11.54 8.88 -26.18
C SER A 67 -11.38 10.34 -25.78
N VAL A 68 -10.89 11.16 -26.69
CA VAL A 68 -10.82 12.61 -26.50
C VAL A 68 -12.21 13.19 -26.76
N VAL A 69 -12.74 13.94 -25.81
CA VAL A 69 -14.03 14.64 -25.93
C VAL A 69 -13.75 16.08 -26.34
N PRO A 70 -14.20 16.52 -27.53
CA PRO A 70 -14.08 17.91 -27.92
C PRO A 70 -14.94 18.79 -26.99
N ASN A 71 -14.36 19.88 -26.51
CA ASN A 71 -15.11 20.89 -25.75
C ASN A 71 -15.31 22.15 -26.63
N PRO A 72 -16.45 22.28 -27.33
CA PRO A 72 -16.69 23.39 -28.23
C PRO A 72 -16.78 24.76 -27.55
N ALA A 73 -17.02 24.78 -26.22
CA ALA A 73 -17.05 26.02 -25.43
C ALA A 73 -15.65 26.49 -25.01
N GLN A 74 -14.62 25.67 -25.20
CA GLN A 74 -13.25 26.03 -24.84
C GLN A 74 -12.58 26.81 -25.99
N PRO A 75 -12.04 28.01 -25.72
CA PRO A 75 -11.32 28.76 -26.74
C PRO A 75 -10.03 28.04 -27.17
N ALA A 76 -9.55 28.36 -28.38
CA ALA A 76 -8.33 27.76 -28.94
C ALA A 76 -7.13 27.86 -27.99
N PRO A 77 -6.14 26.94 -28.12
CA PRO A 77 -4.94 26.96 -27.29
C PRO A 77 -4.20 28.29 -27.43
N ALA A 78 -3.83 28.90 -26.27
CA ALA A 78 -3.17 30.20 -26.23
C ALA A 78 -2.08 30.21 -25.13
N PRO A 79 -1.04 31.05 -25.29
CA PRO A 79 0.09 31.09 -24.35
C PRO A 79 -0.22 31.79 -23.02
N ASP A 80 -1.39 32.43 -22.89
CA ASP A 80 -1.84 33.15 -21.72
C ASP A 80 -2.68 32.31 -20.74
N ARG A 81 -3.06 31.09 -21.14
CA ARG A 81 -3.95 30.24 -20.33
C ARG A 81 -3.69 28.75 -20.53
N PRO A 82 -3.98 27.90 -19.51
CA PRO A 82 -3.95 26.46 -19.66
C PRO A 82 -5.03 25.96 -20.65
N TYR A 83 -4.72 24.89 -21.37
CA TYR A 83 -5.67 24.19 -22.22
C TYR A 83 -5.94 22.80 -21.69
N VAL A 84 -7.24 22.41 -21.63
CA VAL A 84 -7.69 21.13 -21.06
C VAL A 84 -8.17 20.22 -22.20
N VAL A 85 -7.60 19.04 -22.29
CA VAL A 85 -8.06 17.96 -23.16
C VAL A 85 -8.87 16.99 -22.31
N SER A 86 -10.20 17.04 -22.44
CA SER A 86 -11.12 16.19 -21.72
C SER A 86 -11.10 14.77 -22.28
N LEU A 87 -11.11 13.77 -21.38
CA LEU A 87 -11.06 12.37 -21.74
C LEU A 87 -12.35 11.66 -21.27
N ARG A 88 -12.96 10.87 -22.12
CA ARG A 88 -14.01 9.92 -21.74
C ARG A 88 -13.38 8.54 -21.54
N LEU A 89 -13.78 7.87 -20.50
CA LEU A 89 -13.35 6.51 -20.17
C LEU A 89 -14.54 5.56 -20.36
N ASP A 90 -14.27 4.40 -20.97
CA ASP A 90 -15.30 3.37 -21.20
C ASP A 90 -15.46 2.44 -19.98
N PHE A 91 -14.92 2.82 -18.81
CA PHE A 91 -15.00 2.03 -17.56
C PHE A 91 -15.09 2.88 -16.30
N ASN A 92 -15.36 2.19 -15.19
CA ASN A 92 -15.52 2.76 -13.86
C ASN A 92 -14.22 3.40 -13.30
N ASN A 93 -14.35 4.17 -12.22
CA ASN A 93 -13.26 4.90 -11.54
C ASN A 93 -12.03 4.06 -11.17
N THR A 94 -12.19 2.74 -11.02
CA THR A 94 -11.07 1.82 -10.71
C THR A 94 -10.08 1.71 -11.87
N GLY A 95 -10.58 1.63 -13.10
CA GLY A 95 -9.75 1.64 -14.32
C GLY A 95 -9.10 3.00 -14.58
N ALA A 96 -9.74 4.09 -14.14
CA ALA A 96 -9.24 5.45 -14.33
C ALA A 96 -7.86 5.69 -13.68
N VAL A 97 -7.57 5.04 -12.56
CA VAL A 97 -6.26 5.16 -11.88
C VAL A 97 -5.14 4.50 -12.68
N ASP A 98 -5.39 3.34 -13.28
CA ASP A 98 -4.38 2.65 -14.09
C ASP A 98 -4.13 3.40 -15.42
N VAL A 99 -5.19 3.91 -16.04
CA VAL A 99 -5.10 4.79 -17.21
C VAL A 99 -4.34 6.07 -16.86
N ALA A 100 -4.66 6.71 -15.72
CA ALA A 100 -3.94 7.90 -15.26
C ALA A 100 -2.45 7.63 -15.08
N ARG A 101 -2.08 6.46 -14.53
CA ARG A 101 -0.68 6.06 -14.38
C ARG A 101 0.02 5.91 -15.73
N GLN A 102 -0.62 5.27 -16.70
CA GLN A 102 -0.08 5.13 -18.07
C GLN A 102 0.09 6.49 -18.73
N LEU A 103 -0.92 7.36 -18.66
CA LEU A 103 -0.86 8.71 -19.20
C LEU A 103 0.26 9.53 -18.56
N ARG A 104 0.37 9.53 -17.20
CA ARG A 104 1.44 10.21 -16.48
C ARG A 104 2.83 9.76 -16.95
N GLN A 105 3.02 8.45 -17.12
CA GLN A 105 4.28 7.90 -17.62
C GLN A 105 4.58 8.34 -19.07
N LYS A 106 3.57 8.32 -19.96
CA LYS A 106 3.74 8.70 -21.37
C LYS A 106 4.03 10.18 -21.57
N ILE A 107 3.46 11.06 -20.74
CA ILE A 107 3.74 12.51 -20.81
C ILE A 107 4.94 12.94 -19.94
N GLY A 108 5.67 12.00 -19.35
CA GLY A 108 6.89 12.28 -18.58
C GLY A 108 6.67 12.85 -17.19
N VAL A 109 5.50 12.65 -16.57
CA VAL A 109 5.25 13.04 -15.16
C VAL A 109 5.97 12.09 -14.21
N GLN A 110 6.89 12.62 -13.40
CA GLN A 110 7.65 11.85 -12.41
C GLN A 110 7.41 12.42 -10.99
N GLY A 111 6.80 11.60 -10.12
CA GLY A 111 6.44 12.04 -8.77
C GLY A 111 5.59 13.30 -8.80
N ASN A 112 6.09 14.39 -8.21
CA ASN A 112 5.44 15.71 -8.21
C ASN A 112 5.89 16.64 -9.35
N GLN A 113 6.80 16.18 -10.21
CA GLN A 113 7.25 16.99 -11.33
C GLN A 113 6.32 16.80 -12.54
N PRO A 114 5.83 17.89 -13.15
CA PRO A 114 5.02 17.83 -14.35
C PRO A 114 5.85 17.30 -15.54
N GLY A 115 5.16 16.66 -16.49
CA GLY A 115 5.73 16.43 -17.80
C GLY A 115 6.02 17.76 -18.50
N GLN A 116 6.86 17.74 -19.51
CA GLN A 116 7.24 18.93 -20.27
C GLN A 116 7.32 18.60 -21.75
N THR A 117 7.05 19.59 -22.58
CA THR A 117 7.39 19.54 -24.01
C THR A 117 8.92 19.50 -24.19
N GLU A 118 9.42 19.07 -25.36
CA GLU A 118 10.86 18.97 -25.63
C GLU A 118 11.63 20.27 -25.38
N ASN A 119 11.02 21.41 -25.66
CA ASN A 119 11.60 22.74 -25.41
C ASN A 119 11.40 23.26 -23.97
N GLY A 120 10.66 22.51 -23.13
CA GLY A 120 10.39 22.86 -21.73
C GLY A 120 9.46 24.05 -21.51
N ARG A 121 8.85 24.63 -22.55
CA ARG A 121 8.02 25.84 -22.47
C ARG A 121 6.58 25.58 -22.04
N VAL A 122 6.10 24.33 -22.20
CA VAL A 122 4.76 23.93 -21.75
C VAL A 122 4.88 22.77 -20.77
N ARG A 123 4.19 22.90 -19.64
CA ARG A 123 4.05 21.83 -18.63
C ARG A 123 2.85 20.98 -18.95
N LEU A 124 2.99 19.67 -18.80
CA LEU A 124 1.94 18.67 -19.07
C LEU A 124 1.49 18.02 -17.77
N TYR A 125 0.18 17.96 -17.55
CA TYR A 125 -0.41 17.37 -16.36
C TYR A 125 -1.50 16.37 -16.73
N VAL A 126 -1.68 15.37 -15.86
CA VAL A 126 -2.90 14.54 -15.80
C VAL A 126 -3.67 14.98 -14.58
N ILE A 127 -4.92 15.33 -14.73
CA ILE A 127 -5.82 15.77 -13.64
C ILE A 127 -7.07 14.89 -13.57
N GLY A 128 -7.84 15.04 -12.51
CA GLY A 128 -9.07 14.28 -12.25
C GLY A 128 -8.89 13.23 -11.16
N GLN A 129 -9.99 12.56 -10.78
CA GLN A 129 -10.02 11.59 -9.68
C GLN A 129 -9.04 10.43 -9.90
N GLY A 130 -8.96 9.90 -11.13
CA GLY A 130 -8.00 8.86 -11.46
C GLY A 130 -6.54 9.30 -11.30
N ALA A 131 -6.22 10.55 -11.67
CA ALA A 131 -4.88 11.11 -11.51
C ALA A 131 -4.51 11.32 -10.04
N LEU A 132 -5.46 11.76 -9.21
CA LEU A 132 -5.28 11.90 -7.76
C LEU A 132 -5.00 10.53 -7.13
N GLY A 133 -5.78 9.51 -7.48
CA GLY A 133 -5.56 8.14 -7.01
C GLY A 133 -4.19 7.58 -7.44
N ALA A 134 -3.77 7.81 -8.69
CA ALA A 134 -2.46 7.40 -9.19
C ALA A 134 -1.31 8.11 -8.45
N ALA A 135 -1.45 9.41 -8.18
CA ALA A 135 -0.46 10.19 -7.43
C ALA A 135 -0.35 9.69 -5.97
N ALA A 136 -1.49 9.53 -5.29
CA ALA A 136 -1.54 9.00 -3.93
C ALA A 136 -0.87 7.64 -3.82
N GLN A 137 -1.15 6.71 -4.75
CA GLN A 137 -0.49 5.39 -4.77
C GLN A 137 1.02 5.48 -4.93
N THR A 138 1.48 6.36 -5.84
CA THR A 138 2.93 6.50 -6.10
C THR A 138 3.63 7.08 -4.88
N SER A 139 3.08 8.12 -4.26
CA SER A 139 3.63 8.73 -3.04
C SER A 139 3.63 7.72 -1.89
N THR A 140 2.51 7.03 -1.66
CA THR A 140 2.40 6.04 -0.59
C THR A 140 3.43 4.91 -0.75
N LYS A 141 3.61 4.37 -1.96
CA LYS A 141 4.63 3.34 -2.20
C LYS A 141 6.05 3.84 -1.92
N HIS A 142 6.36 5.06 -2.34
CA HIS A 142 7.66 5.66 -2.10
C HIS A 142 7.91 5.90 -0.60
N ASP A 143 6.91 6.43 0.11
CA ASP A 143 6.99 6.74 1.54
C ASP A 143 7.14 5.47 2.37
N ILE A 144 6.42 4.40 2.01
CA ILE A 144 6.53 3.09 2.66
C ILE A 144 7.92 2.51 2.45
N ALA A 145 8.43 2.48 1.20
CA ALA A 145 9.77 1.98 0.93
C ALA A 145 10.86 2.78 1.66
N ALA A 146 10.66 4.08 1.82
CA ALA A 146 11.55 4.94 2.61
C ALA A 146 11.44 4.61 4.12
N ALA A 147 10.22 4.44 4.63
CA ALA A 147 9.99 4.08 6.03
C ALA A 147 10.55 2.69 6.37
N GLU A 148 10.32 1.68 5.52
CA GLU A 148 10.84 0.32 5.72
C GLU A 148 12.36 0.29 5.76
N ARG A 149 13.03 1.08 4.91
CA ARG A 149 14.50 1.18 4.90
C ARG A 149 15.09 1.66 6.23
N TRP A 150 14.39 2.54 6.95
CA TRP A 150 14.81 3.01 8.26
C TRP A 150 14.28 2.15 9.41
N ASN A 151 13.07 1.63 9.30
CA ASN A 151 12.45 0.82 10.34
C ASN A 151 13.19 -0.50 10.58
N LEU A 152 13.56 -1.23 9.52
CA LEU A 152 14.23 -2.52 9.66
C LEU A 152 15.55 -2.45 10.45
N PRO A 153 16.49 -1.51 10.18
CA PRO A 153 17.68 -1.34 11.00
C PRO A 153 17.38 -0.95 12.45
N ILE A 154 16.41 -0.07 12.67
CA ILE A 154 16.02 0.36 14.02
C ILE A 154 15.47 -0.82 14.82
N VAL A 155 14.54 -1.58 14.24
CA VAL A 155 13.99 -2.78 14.85
C VAL A 155 15.10 -3.79 15.17
N LEU A 156 16.03 -4.02 14.23
CA LEU A 156 17.17 -4.92 14.45
C LEU A 156 18.06 -4.45 15.60
N ILE A 157 18.37 -3.15 15.70
CA ILE A 157 19.16 -2.59 16.81
C ILE A 157 18.45 -2.81 18.14
N VAL A 158 17.14 -2.50 18.21
CA VAL A 158 16.33 -2.72 19.41
C VAL A 158 16.32 -4.19 19.79
N LEU A 159 16.09 -5.09 18.83
CA LEU A 159 16.11 -6.53 19.08
C LEU A 159 17.48 -7.02 19.57
N ILE A 160 18.57 -6.52 19.00
CA ILE A 160 19.93 -6.84 19.48
C ILE A 160 20.14 -6.31 20.90
N ALA A 161 19.68 -5.10 21.22
CA ALA A 161 19.76 -4.53 22.56
C ALA A 161 18.98 -5.36 23.60
N VAL A 162 17.77 -5.81 23.23
CA VAL A 162 16.90 -6.63 24.10
C VAL A 162 17.46 -8.05 24.27
N PHE A 163 17.86 -8.68 23.17
CA PHE A 163 18.30 -10.07 23.20
C PHE A 163 19.79 -10.26 23.46
N GLY A 164 20.61 -9.24 23.27
CA GLY A 164 22.06 -9.32 23.44
C GLY A 164 22.76 -10.29 22.47
N SER A 165 22.07 -10.72 21.42
CA SER A 165 22.60 -11.69 20.44
C SER A 165 21.96 -11.46 19.07
N LEU A 166 22.77 -11.41 18.03
CA LEU A 166 22.31 -11.28 16.66
C LEU A 166 21.46 -12.49 16.23
N ALA A 167 21.85 -13.70 16.63
CA ALA A 167 21.11 -14.91 16.31
C ALA A 167 19.69 -14.90 16.90
N ALA A 168 19.52 -14.41 18.14
CA ALA A 168 18.22 -14.30 18.79
C ALA A 168 17.37 -13.16 18.20
N ALA A 169 17.99 -12.06 17.79
CA ALA A 169 17.34 -10.95 17.13
C ALA A 169 16.86 -11.30 15.71
N ALA A 170 17.57 -12.20 15.03
CA ALA A 170 17.22 -12.65 13.69
C ALA A 170 15.91 -13.47 13.65
N ILE A 171 15.61 -14.23 14.73
CA ILE A 171 14.42 -15.11 14.78
C ILE A 171 13.12 -14.29 14.57
N PRO A 172 12.83 -13.24 15.37
CA PRO A 172 11.64 -12.41 15.18
C PRO A 172 11.55 -11.79 13.78
N LEU A 173 12.69 -11.33 13.25
CA LEU A 173 12.74 -10.67 11.95
C LEU A 173 12.42 -11.64 10.80
N VAL A 174 13.00 -12.84 10.83
CA VAL A 174 12.72 -13.89 9.83
C VAL A 174 11.25 -14.30 9.88
N LEU A 175 10.68 -14.44 11.09
CA LEU A 175 9.27 -14.77 11.27
C LEU A 175 8.37 -13.65 10.75
N GLY A 176 8.72 -12.39 10.97
CA GLY A 176 8.01 -11.25 10.41
C GLY A 176 7.99 -11.27 8.88
N ILE A 177 9.14 -11.51 8.26
CA ILE A 177 9.25 -11.63 6.80
C ILE A 177 8.41 -12.82 6.28
N CYS A 178 8.47 -13.97 6.93
CA CYS A 178 7.66 -15.13 6.56
C CYS A 178 6.16 -14.82 6.69
N THR A 179 5.74 -14.17 7.76
CA THR A 179 4.34 -13.77 8.00
C THR A 179 3.86 -12.86 6.86
N VAL A 180 4.62 -11.84 6.53
CA VAL A 180 4.28 -10.90 5.44
C VAL A 180 4.22 -11.63 4.11
N ALA A 181 5.19 -12.49 3.79
CA ALA A 181 5.22 -13.22 2.53
C ALA A 181 4.00 -14.13 2.36
N VAL A 182 3.63 -14.89 3.40
CA VAL A 182 2.44 -15.75 3.38
C VAL A 182 1.16 -14.92 3.27
N THR A 183 1.04 -13.86 4.07
CA THR A 183 -0.13 -12.97 4.05
C THR A 183 -0.30 -12.32 2.67
N MET A 184 0.79 -11.84 2.07
CA MET A 184 0.75 -11.26 0.72
C MET A 184 0.34 -12.29 -0.34
N GLY A 185 0.79 -13.54 -0.22
CA GLY A 185 0.36 -14.62 -1.08
C GLY A 185 -1.16 -14.85 -1.01
N VAL A 186 -1.73 -14.85 0.20
CA VAL A 186 -3.18 -15.00 0.39
C VAL A 186 -3.95 -13.76 -0.10
N VAL A 187 -3.46 -12.55 0.17
CA VAL A 187 -4.05 -11.31 -0.36
C VAL A 187 -4.03 -11.30 -1.90
N TYR A 188 -2.94 -11.77 -2.51
CA TYR A 188 -2.87 -11.91 -3.96
C TYR A 188 -3.94 -12.89 -4.49
N LEU A 189 -4.12 -14.03 -3.86
CA LEU A 189 -5.19 -14.98 -4.22
C LEU A 189 -6.58 -14.34 -4.06
N LEU A 190 -6.84 -13.66 -2.95
CA LEU A 190 -8.12 -12.97 -2.74
C LEU A 190 -8.36 -11.86 -3.76
N SER A 191 -7.32 -11.15 -4.19
CA SER A 191 -7.45 -10.09 -5.19
C SER A 191 -7.84 -10.58 -6.59
N THR A 192 -7.78 -11.90 -6.85
CA THR A 192 -8.30 -12.49 -8.09
C THR A 192 -9.82 -12.64 -8.07
N PHE A 193 -10.44 -12.70 -6.89
CA PHE A 193 -11.89 -12.88 -6.72
C PHE A 193 -12.59 -11.60 -6.30
N THR A 194 -11.87 -10.67 -5.65
CA THR A 194 -12.44 -9.41 -5.14
C THR A 194 -11.51 -8.24 -5.45
N THR A 195 -12.09 -7.07 -5.73
CA THR A 195 -11.31 -5.85 -5.89
C THR A 195 -10.76 -5.40 -4.54
N MET A 196 -9.43 -5.43 -4.40
CA MET A 196 -8.75 -4.98 -3.19
C MET A 196 -7.97 -3.69 -3.46
N SER A 197 -7.94 -2.81 -2.46
CA SER A 197 -7.19 -1.57 -2.53
C SER A 197 -5.68 -1.84 -2.47
N VAL A 198 -4.89 -1.03 -3.19
CA VAL A 198 -3.41 -1.08 -3.10
C VAL A 198 -2.87 -0.80 -1.69
N PHE A 199 -3.65 -0.13 -0.84
CA PHE A 199 -3.27 0.15 0.55
C PHE A 199 -3.23 -1.09 1.44
N VAL A 200 -3.84 -2.20 1.00
CA VAL A 200 -3.74 -3.51 1.68
C VAL A 200 -2.28 -3.95 1.82
N THR A 201 -1.45 -3.74 0.81
CA THR A 201 -0.05 -4.16 0.85
C THR A 201 0.73 -3.48 1.99
N SER A 202 0.52 -2.18 2.16
CA SER A 202 1.12 -1.41 3.26
C SER A 202 0.64 -1.88 4.61
N THR A 203 -0.68 -2.08 4.73
CA THR A 203 -1.30 -2.56 5.97
C THR A 203 -0.74 -3.92 6.37
N VAL A 204 -0.64 -4.86 5.43
CA VAL A 204 -0.07 -6.20 5.67
C VAL A 204 1.39 -6.12 6.09
N SER A 205 2.22 -5.32 5.42
CA SER A 205 3.63 -5.15 5.80
C SER A 205 3.76 -4.61 7.22
N MET A 206 3.03 -3.52 7.54
CA MET A 206 3.12 -2.89 8.86
C MET A 206 2.64 -3.82 9.98
N PHE A 207 1.41 -4.35 9.86
CA PHE A 207 0.86 -5.24 10.90
C PHE A 207 1.60 -6.57 10.97
N GLY A 208 1.95 -7.15 9.83
CA GLY A 208 2.62 -8.45 9.76
C GLY A 208 4.00 -8.43 10.43
N ILE A 209 4.84 -7.43 10.15
CA ILE A 209 6.16 -7.32 10.79
C ILE A 209 6.02 -6.98 12.26
N ALA A 210 5.22 -5.95 12.60
CA ALA A 210 5.10 -5.49 13.98
C ALA A 210 4.61 -6.61 14.92
N LEU A 211 3.49 -7.25 14.57
CA LEU A 211 2.90 -8.28 15.42
C LEU A 211 3.71 -9.58 15.46
N ALA A 212 4.31 -9.99 14.32
CA ALA A 212 5.17 -11.17 14.33
C ALA A 212 6.42 -10.96 15.21
N VAL A 213 6.99 -9.74 15.20
CA VAL A 213 8.10 -9.37 16.08
C VAL A 213 7.65 -9.36 17.54
N ASP A 214 6.54 -8.70 17.87
CA ASP A 214 6.04 -8.60 19.24
C ASP A 214 5.65 -9.96 19.83
N TYR A 215 4.93 -10.79 19.07
CA TYR A 215 4.53 -12.12 19.52
C TYR A 215 5.72 -13.04 19.69
N SER A 216 6.68 -13.00 18.78
CA SER A 216 7.91 -13.79 18.90
C SER A 216 8.79 -13.31 20.06
N LEU A 217 8.87 -11.99 20.28
CA LEU A 217 9.58 -11.43 21.43
C LEU A 217 9.01 -11.96 22.74
N PHE A 218 7.68 -11.95 22.88
CA PHE A 218 7.01 -12.39 24.10
C PHE A 218 7.24 -13.87 24.40
N ILE A 219 7.14 -14.73 23.39
CA ILE A 219 7.40 -16.18 23.53
C ILE A 219 8.88 -16.43 23.80
N LEU A 220 9.79 -15.74 23.09
CA LEU A 220 11.24 -15.94 23.24
C LEU A 220 11.75 -15.47 24.61
N MET A 221 11.21 -14.39 25.17
CA MET A 221 11.54 -13.95 26.52
C MET A 221 11.13 -15.01 27.56
N ARG A 222 9.92 -15.55 27.46
CA ARG A 222 9.44 -16.62 28.34
C ARG A 222 10.29 -17.89 28.19
N PHE A 223 10.59 -18.28 26.98
CA PHE A 223 11.50 -19.41 26.72
C PHE A 223 12.85 -19.25 27.43
N ARG A 224 13.45 -18.06 27.39
CA ARG A 224 14.71 -17.77 28.10
C ARG A 224 14.59 -17.83 29.61
N GLU A 225 13.46 -17.42 30.15
CA GLU A 225 13.19 -17.57 31.62
C GLU A 225 13.16 -19.03 32.01
N GLU A 226 12.47 -19.87 31.25
CA GLU A 226 12.36 -21.30 31.52
C GLU A 226 13.72 -22.01 31.39
N LEU A 227 14.54 -21.64 30.38
CA LEU A 227 15.92 -22.14 30.29
C LEU A 227 16.79 -21.74 31.49
N ARG A 228 16.63 -20.50 32.00
CA ARG A 228 17.35 -20.05 33.21
C ARG A 228 16.89 -20.77 34.47
N ALA A 229 15.65 -21.23 34.49
CA ALA A 229 15.10 -22.06 35.56
C ALA A 229 15.64 -23.52 35.50
N GLY A 230 16.47 -23.85 34.50
CA GLY A 230 17.14 -25.15 34.40
C GLY A 230 16.42 -26.20 33.59
N ARG A 231 15.33 -25.83 32.86
CA ARG A 231 14.64 -26.75 31.96
C ARG A 231 15.47 -26.99 30.69
N ASP A 232 15.28 -28.16 30.10
CA ASP A 232 15.88 -28.41 28.79
C ASP A 232 15.16 -27.57 27.66
N PRO A 233 15.77 -27.40 26.48
CA PRO A 233 15.20 -26.55 25.45
C PRO A 233 13.81 -26.96 24.95
N ARG A 234 13.45 -28.25 24.99
CA ARG A 234 12.12 -28.72 24.57
C ARG A 234 11.09 -28.41 25.64
N GLU A 235 11.38 -28.77 26.91
CA GLU A 235 10.52 -28.47 28.03
C GLU A 235 10.32 -26.96 28.22
N ALA A 236 11.36 -26.15 27.98
CA ALA A 236 11.29 -24.69 28.04
C ALA A 236 10.40 -24.13 26.93
N ALA A 237 10.47 -24.70 25.71
CA ALA A 237 9.60 -24.30 24.60
C ALA A 237 8.14 -24.65 24.89
N ASP A 238 7.86 -25.85 25.39
CA ASP A 238 6.51 -26.29 25.77
C ASP A 238 5.92 -25.41 26.88
N ALA A 239 6.69 -25.09 27.89
CA ALA A 239 6.26 -24.21 29.00
C ALA A 239 6.01 -22.77 28.52
N ALA A 240 6.85 -22.24 27.62
CA ALA A 240 6.66 -20.92 27.01
C ALA A 240 5.40 -20.88 26.15
N MET A 241 5.13 -21.94 25.39
CA MET A 241 3.93 -22.02 24.56
C MET A 241 2.66 -22.17 25.40
N ALA A 242 2.69 -22.93 26.48
CA ALA A 242 1.54 -23.12 27.39
C ALA A 242 1.09 -21.79 28.07
N THR A 243 2.01 -20.82 28.22
CA THR A 243 1.73 -19.53 28.87
C THR A 243 1.68 -18.39 27.88
N SER A 244 2.83 -18.01 27.33
CA SER A 244 2.94 -16.90 26.38
C SER A 244 2.27 -17.19 25.05
N GLY A 245 2.32 -18.44 24.55
CA GLY A 245 1.62 -18.83 23.33
C GLY A 245 0.11 -18.65 23.45
N LEU A 246 -0.49 -19.05 24.58
CA LEU A 246 -1.91 -18.81 24.83
C LEU A 246 -2.25 -17.32 24.89
N ALA A 247 -1.42 -16.52 25.55
CA ALA A 247 -1.60 -15.07 25.61
C ALA A 247 -1.54 -14.42 24.21
N VAL A 248 -0.65 -14.88 23.35
CA VAL A 248 -0.55 -14.43 21.94
C VAL A 248 -1.83 -14.75 21.16
N VAL A 249 -2.37 -15.97 21.32
CA VAL A 249 -3.63 -16.35 20.66
C VAL A 249 -4.79 -15.46 21.11
N LEU A 250 -4.94 -15.26 22.42
CA LEU A 250 -6.01 -14.42 22.96
C LEU A 250 -5.86 -12.95 22.52
N SER A 251 -4.64 -12.42 22.55
CA SER A 251 -4.34 -11.08 22.06
C SER A 251 -4.67 -10.95 20.58
N GLY A 252 -4.24 -11.89 19.73
CA GLY A 252 -4.54 -11.88 18.32
C GLY A 252 -6.03 -11.94 18.02
N LEU A 253 -6.78 -12.79 18.73
CA LEU A 253 -8.25 -12.85 18.58
C LEU A 253 -8.92 -11.54 18.98
N THR A 254 -8.44 -10.86 20.02
CA THR A 254 -8.95 -9.56 20.46
C THR A 254 -8.69 -8.49 19.38
N VAL A 255 -7.50 -8.48 18.77
CA VAL A 255 -7.17 -7.57 17.68
C VAL A 255 -8.04 -7.84 16.46
N ILE A 256 -8.23 -9.11 16.06
CA ILE A 256 -9.11 -9.49 14.96
C ILE A 256 -10.55 -9.02 15.24
N ALA A 257 -11.08 -9.28 16.43
CA ALA A 257 -12.42 -8.85 16.82
C ALA A 257 -12.57 -7.31 16.73
N SER A 258 -11.57 -6.57 17.18
CA SER A 258 -11.55 -5.10 17.07
C SER A 258 -11.53 -4.63 15.62
N LEU A 259 -10.69 -5.23 14.77
CA LEU A 259 -10.57 -4.87 13.36
C LEU A 259 -11.84 -5.19 12.56
N THR A 260 -12.64 -6.20 12.96
CA THR A 260 -13.92 -6.48 12.30
C THR A 260 -14.91 -5.32 12.43
N GLY A 261 -14.78 -4.47 13.45
CA GLY A 261 -15.58 -3.25 13.57
C GLY A 261 -15.43 -2.29 12.38
N ILE A 262 -14.31 -2.32 11.66
CA ILE A 262 -14.08 -1.48 10.47
C ILE A 262 -15.06 -1.84 9.33
N TYR A 263 -15.57 -3.07 9.27
CA TYR A 263 -16.55 -3.47 8.25
C TYR A 263 -17.90 -2.76 8.38
N LEU A 264 -18.18 -2.13 9.53
CA LEU A 264 -19.36 -1.28 9.71
C LEU A 264 -19.27 0.00 8.87
N ILE A 265 -18.05 0.38 8.46
CA ILE A 265 -17.83 1.55 7.61
C ILE A 265 -17.99 1.11 6.14
N ASN A 266 -18.89 1.77 5.41
CA ASN A 266 -19.18 1.43 4.03
C ASN A 266 -18.19 2.09 3.04
N THR A 267 -16.91 1.84 3.22
CA THR A 267 -15.82 2.35 2.36
C THR A 267 -14.96 1.18 1.88
N PRO A 268 -14.91 0.88 0.57
CA PRO A 268 -14.17 -0.27 0.03
C PRO A 268 -12.69 -0.30 0.41
N VAL A 269 -12.02 0.86 0.46
CA VAL A 269 -10.61 0.95 0.87
C VAL A 269 -10.43 0.47 2.30
N LEU A 270 -11.25 0.97 3.25
CA LEU A 270 -11.13 0.60 4.66
C LEU A 270 -11.43 -0.88 4.88
N ARG A 271 -12.44 -1.42 4.20
CA ARG A 271 -12.75 -2.86 4.25
C ARG A 271 -11.61 -3.71 3.72
N SER A 272 -11.00 -3.29 2.61
CA SER A 272 -9.82 -3.97 2.07
C SER A 272 -8.63 -3.94 3.03
N MET A 273 -8.36 -2.78 3.65
CA MET A 273 -7.29 -2.64 4.66
C MET A 273 -7.57 -3.49 5.89
N ALA A 274 -8.83 -3.51 6.38
CA ALA A 274 -9.24 -4.37 7.49
C ALA A 274 -9.03 -5.85 7.16
N THR A 275 -9.40 -6.31 5.97
CA THR A 275 -9.16 -7.68 5.51
C THR A 275 -7.67 -8.02 5.55
N GLY A 276 -6.81 -7.14 5.01
CA GLY A 276 -5.36 -7.33 5.02
C GLY A 276 -4.79 -7.36 6.43
N ALA A 277 -5.24 -6.46 7.31
CA ALA A 277 -4.81 -6.43 8.71
C ALA A 277 -5.24 -7.69 9.47
N ILE A 278 -6.49 -8.13 9.33
CA ILE A 278 -7.01 -9.35 9.96
C ILE A 278 -6.21 -10.58 9.51
N LEU A 279 -5.93 -10.70 8.21
CA LEU A 279 -5.10 -11.78 7.69
C LEU A 279 -3.68 -11.71 8.25
N ALA A 280 -3.07 -10.51 8.30
CA ALA A 280 -1.73 -10.33 8.85
C ALA A 280 -1.67 -10.75 10.33
N VAL A 281 -2.67 -10.37 11.14
CA VAL A 281 -2.77 -10.79 12.55
C VAL A 281 -2.94 -12.30 12.67
N ALA A 282 -3.85 -12.89 11.88
CA ALA A 282 -4.10 -14.34 11.90
C ALA A 282 -2.83 -15.12 11.53
N PHE A 283 -2.12 -14.72 10.48
CA PHE A 283 -0.86 -15.36 10.09
C PHE A 283 0.29 -15.06 11.05
N ALA A 284 0.33 -13.88 11.69
CA ALA A 284 1.31 -13.60 12.75
C ALA A 284 1.11 -14.52 13.95
N VAL A 285 -0.13 -14.75 14.37
CA VAL A 285 -0.45 -15.73 15.42
C VAL A 285 -0.06 -17.14 14.97
N LEU A 286 -0.49 -17.57 13.78
CA LEU A 286 -0.20 -18.92 13.27
C LEU A 286 1.31 -19.18 13.17
N THR A 287 2.09 -18.25 12.61
CA THR A 287 3.55 -18.38 12.53
C THR A 287 4.18 -18.40 13.91
N SER A 288 3.67 -17.61 14.85
CA SER A 288 4.18 -17.58 16.24
C SER A 288 3.92 -18.89 16.98
N ILE A 289 2.76 -19.51 16.82
CA ILE A 289 2.45 -20.77 17.53
C ILE A 289 3.01 -22.03 16.83
N THR A 290 3.41 -21.94 15.56
CA THR A 290 3.92 -23.10 14.80
C THR A 290 5.43 -23.04 14.58
N LEU A 291 5.93 -21.92 13.99
CA LEU A 291 7.34 -21.80 13.63
C LEU A 291 8.24 -21.51 14.84
N ILE A 292 7.78 -20.71 15.82
CA ILE A 292 8.63 -20.39 16.98
C ILE A 292 9.00 -21.65 17.76
N PRO A 293 8.06 -22.51 18.21
CA PRO A 293 8.46 -23.70 18.94
C PRO A 293 9.36 -24.63 18.13
N ALA A 294 9.14 -24.76 16.82
CA ALA A 294 10.00 -25.54 15.95
C ALA A 294 11.43 -24.98 15.88
N VAL A 295 11.58 -23.67 15.75
CA VAL A 295 12.88 -22.98 15.75
C VAL A 295 13.56 -23.08 17.12
N LEU A 296 12.81 -22.92 18.22
CA LEU A 296 13.35 -23.02 19.56
C LEU A 296 13.77 -24.43 19.94
N ALA A 297 13.03 -25.45 19.50
CA ALA A 297 13.41 -26.84 19.72
C ALA A 297 14.71 -27.23 19.01
N THR A 298 14.96 -26.65 17.81
CA THR A 298 16.15 -26.96 17.01
C THR A 298 17.35 -26.06 17.33
N PHE A 299 17.13 -24.75 17.47
CA PHE A 299 18.16 -23.74 17.65
C PHE A 299 18.17 -23.08 19.04
N GLY A 300 17.38 -23.58 19.98
CA GLY A 300 17.16 -22.95 21.28
C GLY A 300 18.44 -22.72 22.09
N ARG A 301 19.43 -23.62 22.01
CA ARG A 301 20.75 -23.44 22.66
C ARG A 301 21.53 -22.28 22.08
N ALA A 302 21.43 -22.03 20.77
CA ALA A 302 22.09 -20.90 20.11
C ALA A 302 21.36 -19.58 20.43
N ALA A 303 20.04 -19.61 20.50
CA ALA A 303 19.20 -18.46 20.87
C ALA A 303 19.35 -18.07 22.34
N ALA A 304 19.72 -19.02 23.22
CA ALA A 304 19.93 -18.80 24.65
C ALA A 304 21.30 -18.18 24.99
N ARG A 305 22.31 -18.34 24.11
CA ARG A 305 23.66 -17.78 24.35
C ARG A 305 23.62 -16.25 24.32
N ARG A 306 23.89 -15.62 25.46
CA ARG A 306 24.24 -14.20 25.49
C ARG A 306 25.58 -14.02 24.76
N SER A 307 25.65 -13.15 23.78
CA SER A 307 26.94 -12.69 23.26
C SER A 307 27.69 -11.98 24.38
N SER A 308 29.00 -12.25 24.55
CA SER A 308 29.87 -11.60 25.51
C SER A 308 30.04 -10.08 25.28
N LEU A 309 29.41 -9.52 24.25
CA LEU A 309 29.49 -8.09 23.88
C LEU A 309 28.76 -7.15 24.84
N LEU A 310 27.97 -7.67 25.78
CA LEU A 310 27.21 -6.87 26.76
C LEU A 310 27.57 -7.21 28.24
N GLN A 311 28.75 -7.75 28.47
CA GLN A 311 29.32 -7.88 29.83
C GLN A 311 30.14 -6.61 30.14
N TRP A 312 29.47 -5.47 30.21
CA TRP A 312 30.00 -4.29 30.87
C TRP A 312 28.92 -3.76 31.80
#